data_c95b197e5ce0daa8e55484cc9291937d
#
_entry.id   c95b197e5ce0daa8e55484cc9291937d
#
_cell.length_a   1.000
_cell.length_b   1.000
_cell.length_c   1.000
_cell.angle_alpha   90.00
_cell.angle_beta   90.00
_cell.angle_gamma   90.00
#
_symmetry.space_group_name_H-M   'P 1'
#
loop_
_entity.id
_entity.type
_entity.pdbx_description
1 polymer ?
#
loop_
_entity_poly.entity_id
_entity_poly.type
_entity_poly.pdbx_seq_one_letter_code
_entity_poly.pdbx_strand_id
1 'polypeptide(L)'
;KTQVSAIHNQLGEDVGISVEPCRRDTFPAIALATAYLVDVMHVAPSESVVVCPVDPYVEDGYFEALKELSEQADKCEANLVLMGIEPTYPSEKYGYIIPESTDHVAEVRTFREKPTADVAEQYIAQGALWNGGVFAYKLGYVMDKAHELMDFTDYQDLFDKYDTMKKISFDYAVAEHESKIQVVRFAGMWKDLGTWNTLTEAMDESIIGKGELNDKCSGVHIINEMDVPVLAMGLHDVVI
;
A
#
# COMPACT_ATOMS: atom_id res chain seq x y z
N LYS A 1 -2.65 2.47 19.17
CA LYS A 1 -3.23 1.71 20.31
C LYS A 1 -4.71 1.36 20.09
N THR A 2 -5.51 2.22 19.47
CA THR A 2 -6.96 1.95 19.24
C THR A 2 -7.20 0.86 18.18
N GLN A 3 -6.28 0.60 17.29
CA GLN A 3 -6.39 -0.40 16.23
C GLN A 3 -5.97 -1.82 16.66
N VAL A 4 -5.20 -1.95 17.75
CA VAL A 4 -4.69 -3.26 18.21
C VAL A 4 -5.82 -4.25 18.49
N SER A 5 -6.84 -3.83 19.23
CA SER A 5 -7.98 -4.70 19.52
C SER A 5 -8.76 -5.10 18.25
N ALA A 6 -8.88 -4.19 17.28
CA ALA A 6 -9.52 -4.50 16.01
C ALA A 6 -8.72 -5.54 15.21
N ILE A 7 -7.39 -5.43 15.18
CA ILE A 7 -6.51 -6.39 14.52
C ILE A 7 -6.65 -7.78 15.16
N HIS A 8 -6.55 -7.87 16.49
CA HIS A 8 -6.74 -9.15 17.21
C HIS A 8 -8.13 -9.76 16.96
N ASN A 9 -9.18 -8.92 16.93
CA ASN A 9 -10.53 -9.40 16.67
C ASN A 9 -10.70 -9.97 15.25
N GLN A 10 -9.97 -9.43 14.26
CA GLN A 10 -10.07 -9.85 12.85
C GLN A 10 -9.11 -10.98 12.51
N LEU A 11 -7.88 -10.95 13.03
CA LEU A 11 -6.81 -11.87 12.63
C LEU A 11 -6.44 -12.89 13.70
N GLY A 12 -7.00 -12.78 14.92
CA GLY A 12 -6.63 -13.63 16.05
C GLY A 12 -5.44 -13.08 16.85
N GLU A 13 -5.10 -13.77 17.95
CA GLU A 13 -4.04 -13.33 18.86
C GLU A 13 -2.64 -13.84 18.46
N ASP A 14 -2.56 -14.74 17.49
CA ASP A 14 -1.30 -15.31 17.01
C ASP A 14 -0.51 -14.37 16.07
N VAL A 15 -1.10 -13.22 15.72
CA VAL A 15 -0.46 -12.22 14.87
C VAL A 15 0.43 -11.30 15.70
N GLY A 16 1.72 -11.24 15.36
CA GLY A 16 2.66 -10.29 15.95
C GLY A 16 2.29 -8.85 15.61
N ILE A 17 2.31 -7.95 16.60
CA ILE A 17 1.98 -6.54 16.41
C ILE A 17 3.14 -5.66 16.87
N SER A 18 3.76 -4.93 15.93
CA SER A 18 4.67 -3.83 16.23
C SER A 18 3.87 -2.52 16.27
N VAL A 19 3.89 -1.84 17.42
CA VAL A 19 3.10 -0.62 17.64
C VAL A 19 4.00 0.59 17.63
N GLU A 20 3.85 1.45 16.63
CA GLU A 20 4.57 2.73 16.62
C GLU A 20 4.14 3.65 17.79
N PRO A 21 5.09 4.31 18.46
CA PRO A 21 4.79 5.23 19.57
C PRO A 21 3.98 6.46 19.15
N CYS A 22 4.25 6.98 17.97
CA CYS A 22 3.58 8.14 17.37
C CYS A 22 3.62 8.05 15.84
N ARG A 23 2.81 8.84 15.14
CA ARG A 23 2.79 8.85 13.66
C ARG A 23 4.01 9.54 13.08
N ARG A 24 4.80 8.80 12.26
CA ARG A 24 6.00 9.29 11.56
C ARG A 24 6.03 8.93 10.07
N ASP A 25 4.86 8.58 9.49
CA ASP A 25 4.76 8.10 8.11
C ASP A 25 5.29 6.66 7.93
N THR A 26 5.29 6.14 6.69
CA THR A 26 5.47 4.71 6.43
C THR A 26 6.91 4.23 6.61
N PHE A 27 7.94 5.03 6.28
CA PHE A 27 9.32 4.58 6.44
C PHE A 27 9.68 4.28 7.92
N PRO A 28 9.43 5.18 8.89
CA PRO A 28 9.71 4.88 10.30
C PRO A 28 8.93 3.67 10.82
N ALA A 29 7.66 3.49 10.42
CA ALA A 29 6.87 2.34 10.82
C ALA A 29 7.45 1.02 10.30
N ILE A 30 7.88 1.00 9.03
CA ILE A 30 8.54 -0.15 8.40
C ILE A 30 9.91 -0.43 9.05
N ALA A 31 10.70 0.61 9.30
CA ALA A 31 12.01 0.47 9.98
C ALA A 31 11.85 -0.12 11.38
N LEU A 32 10.87 0.35 12.16
CA LEU A 32 10.59 -0.17 13.49
C LEU A 32 10.13 -1.64 13.45
N ALA A 33 9.25 -1.99 12.51
CA ALA A 33 8.81 -3.38 12.33
C ALA A 33 9.97 -4.28 11.87
N THR A 34 10.86 -3.80 11.01
CA THR A 34 12.05 -4.52 10.57
C THR A 34 13.01 -4.76 11.74
N ALA A 35 13.29 -3.74 12.56
CA ALA A 35 14.09 -3.88 13.76
C ALA A 35 13.46 -4.88 14.76
N TYR A 36 12.14 -4.85 14.93
CA TYR A 36 11.43 -5.84 15.74
C TYR A 36 11.65 -7.27 15.24
N LEU A 37 11.54 -7.50 13.94
CA LEU A 37 11.77 -8.83 13.36
C LEU A 37 13.21 -9.32 13.58
N VAL A 38 14.19 -8.45 13.39
CA VAL A 38 15.61 -8.81 13.52
C VAL A 38 16.01 -8.98 14.99
N ASP A 39 15.74 -7.99 15.84
CA ASP A 39 16.29 -7.91 17.19
C ASP A 39 15.46 -8.71 18.21
N VAL A 40 14.13 -8.74 18.05
CA VAL A 40 13.21 -9.38 19.01
C VAL A 40 12.80 -10.78 18.55
N MET A 41 12.43 -10.91 17.26
CA MET A 41 12.00 -12.20 16.71
C MET A 41 13.17 -13.04 16.19
N HIS A 42 14.38 -12.47 16.12
CA HIS A 42 15.61 -13.12 15.65
C HIS A 42 15.49 -13.69 14.22
N VAL A 43 14.74 -13.00 13.37
CA VAL A 43 14.66 -13.31 11.94
C VAL A 43 15.98 -12.90 11.29
N ALA A 44 16.55 -13.78 10.46
CA ALA A 44 17.83 -13.48 9.83
C ALA A 44 17.73 -12.28 8.89
N PRO A 45 18.70 -11.36 8.87
CA PRO A 45 18.70 -10.20 7.95
C PRO A 45 18.65 -10.57 6.46
N SER A 46 19.01 -11.82 6.11
CA SER A 46 18.93 -12.37 4.75
C SER A 46 17.53 -12.81 4.34
N GLU A 47 16.59 -12.92 5.26
CA GLU A 47 15.22 -13.30 4.96
C GLU A 47 14.49 -12.17 4.25
N SER A 48 13.70 -12.54 3.25
CA SER A 48 12.83 -11.62 2.52
C SER A 48 11.49 -11.44 3.23
N VAL A 49 11.00 -10.22 3.20
CA VAL A 49 9.67 -9.85 3.72
C VAL A 49 8.90 -9.09 2.66
N VAL A 50 7.58 -9.21 2.72
CA VAL A 50 6.65 -8.40 1.94
C VAL A 50 5.93 -7.44 2.86
N VAL A 51 5.96 -6.16 2.52
CA VAL A 51 5.16 -5.12 3.17
C VAL A 51 4.05 -4.72 2.24
N CYS A 52 2.82 -4.76 2.72
CA CYS A 52 1.65 -4.34 1.95
C CYS A 52 0.67 -3.55 2.83
N PRO A 53 -0.07 -2.59 2.26
CA PRO A 53 -1.23 -1.99 2.94
C PRO A 53 -2.33 -3.05 3.11
N VAL A 54 -3.20 -2.86 4.10
CA VAL A 54 -4.29 -3.80 4.43
C VAL A 54 -5.68 -3.29 4.01
N ASP A 55 -5.73 -2.11 3.42
CA ASP A 55 -6.96 -1.40 3.08
C ASP A 55 -7.35 -1.37 1.58
N PRO A 56 -6.55 -1.86 0.61
CA PRO A 56 -7.01 -1.93 -0.76
C PRO A 56 -8.08 -3.02 -0.94
N TYR A 57 -9.02 -2.77 -1.83
CA TYR A 57 -9.98 -3.77 -2.29
C TYR A 57 -9.39 -4.53 -3.48
N VAL A 58 -9.24 -5.86 -3.33
CA VAL A 58 -8.48 -6.70 -4.26
C VAL A 58 -9.19 -8.02 -4.52
N GLU A 59 -8.85 -8.66 -5.61
CA GLU A 59 -9.24 -10.05 -5.89
C GLU A 59 -8.21 -11.06 -5.35
N ASP A 60 -8.57 -12.35 -5.32
CA ASP A 60 -7.72 -13.41 -4.77
C ASP A 60 -6.33 -13.51 -5.43
N GLY A 61 -6.21 -13.18 -6.72
CA GLY A 61 -4.95 -13.16 -7.45
C GLY A 61 -3.90 -12.21 -6.87
N TYR A 62 -4.33 -11.19 -6.11
CA TYR A 62 -3.42 -10.31 -5.40
C TYR A 62 -2.55 -11.05 -4.37
N PHE A 63 -3.12 -12.01 -3.66
CA PHE A 63 -2.37 -12.77 -2.65
C PHE A 63 -1.35 -13.73 -3.28
N GLU A 64 -1.63 -14.25 -4.48
CA GLU A 64 -0.64 -15.02 -5.23
C GLU A 64 0.50 -14.12 -5.72
N ALA A 65 0.21 -12.88 -6.13
CA ALA A 65 1.23 -11.91 -6.49
C ALA A 65 2.11 -11.51 -5.29
N LEU A 66 1.58 -11.44 -4.06
CA LEU A 66 2.41 -11.23 -2.85
C LEU A 66 3.42 -12.37 -2.64
N LYS A 67 3.03 -13.62 -2.87
CA LYS A 67 3.94 -14.77 -2.79
C LYS A 67 5.03 -14.68 -3.86
N GLU A 68 4.65 -14.33 -5.09
CA GLU A 68 5.60 -14.13 -6.18
C GLU A 68 6.61 -13.03 -5.88
N LEU A 69 6.17 -11.90 -5.28
CA LEU A 69 7.09 -10.85 -4.85
C LEU A 69 8.13 -11.37 -3.86
N SER A 70 7.71 -12.14 -2.86
CA SER A 70 8.62 -12.74 -1.88
C SER A 70 9.63 -13.66 -2.55
N GLU A 71 9.16 -14.56 -3.42
CA GLU A 71 10.02 -15.46 -4.17
C GLU A 71 11.00 -14.72 -5.10
N GLN A 72 10.55 -13.61 -5.70
CA GLN A 72 11.40 -12.80 -6.55
C GLN A 72 12.48 -12.07 -5.74
N ALA A 73 12.15 -11.54 -4.56
CA ALA A 73 13.11 -10.92 -3.66
C ALA A 73 14.18 -11.89 -3.14
N ASP A 74 13.84 -13.18 -3.04
CA ASP A 74 14.82 -14.21 -2.68
C ASP A 74 15.79 -14.55 -3.82
N LYS A 75 15.31 -14.49 -5.06
CA LYS A 75 16.05 -14.99 -6.25
C LYS A 75 16.86 -13.91 -6.95
N CYS A 76 16.45 -12.63 -6.89
CA CYS A 76 17.06 -11.54 -7.63
C CYS A 76 18.17 -10.83 -6.85
N GLU A 77 18.98 -10.05 -7.60
CA GLU A 77 20.00 -9.17 -7.00
C GLU A 77 19.48 -7.74 -6.75
N ALA A 78 18.19 -7.49 -7.02
CA ALA A 78 17.57 -6.21 -6.72
C ALA A 78 17.45 -6.03 -5.19
N ASN A 79 17.62 -4.79 -4.74
CA ASN A 79 17.45 -4.45 -3.34
C ASN A 79 15.96 -4.32 -2.95
N LEU A 80 15.11 -4.03 -3.93
CA LEU A 80 13.69 -3.80 -3.77
C LEU A 80 12.91 -4.41 -4.93
N VAL A 81 11.84 -5.13 -4.63
CA VAL A 81 10.88 -5.63 -5.62
C VAL A 81 9.54 -4.99 -5.35
N LEU A 82 8.94 -4.38 -6.35
CA LEU A 82 7.67 -3.67 -6.26
C LEU A 82 6.56 -4.46 -6.93
N MET A 83 5.33 -4.34 -6.41
CA MET A 83 4.14 -4.71 -7.17
C MET A 83 3.71 -3.51 -8.02
N GLY A 84 3.70 -3.67 -9.32
CA GLY A 84 3.23 -2.65 -10.26
C GLY A 84 1.81 -2.96 -10.72
N ILE A 85 0.88 -2.05 -10.42
CA ILE A 85 -0.53 -2.17 -10.78
C ILE A 85 -0.77 -1.54 -12.15
N GLU A 86 -1.50 -2.21 -13.03
CA GLU A 86 -1.87 -1.65 -14.34
C GLU A 86 -2.76 -0.41 -14.16
N PRO A 87 -2.35 0.78 -14.66
CA PRO A 87 -3.10 2.00 -14.46
C PRO A 87 -4.33 2.06 -15.37
N THR A 88 -5.46 2.49 -14.82
CA THR A 88 -6.71 2.68 -15.55
C THR A 88 -7.00 4.14 -15.89
N TYR A 89 -6.30 5.09 -15.26
CA TYR A 89 -6.42 6.54 -15.50
C TYR A 89 -5.15 7.26 -14.99
N PRO A 90 -4.89 8.53 -15.41
CA PRO A 90 -3.73 9.29 -14.94
C PRO A 90 -3.98 9.88 -13.54
N SER A 91 -3.69 9.09 -12.50
CA SER A 91 -3.84 9.49 -11.11
C SER A 91 -2.68 10.36 -10.64
N GLU A 92 -2.99 11.47 -9.95
CA GLU A 92 -2.00 12.28 -9.22
C GLU A 92 -1.77 11.79 -7.78
N LYS A 93 -2.48 10.71 -7.38
CA LYS A 93 -2.45 10.20 -6.01
C LYS A 93 -1.43 9.09 -5.78
N TYR A 94 -1.00 8.42 -6.86
CA TYR A 94 -0.13 7.26 -6.82
C TYR A 94 1.27 7.57 -7.33
N GLY A 95 2.24 6.79 -6.87
CA GLY A 95 3.54 6.71 -7.49
C GLY A 95 3.49 5.96 -8.82
N TYR A 96 4.44 6.23 -9.71
CA TYR A 96 4.59 5.57 -11.01
C TYR A 96 5.92 4.85 -11.09
N ILE A 97 5.86 3.59 -11.48
CA ILE A 97 6.98 2.71 -11.74
C ILE A 97 7.14 2.63 -13.25
N ILE A 98 8.24 3.11 -13.78
CA ILE A 98 8.54 3.06 -15.22
C ILE A 98 9.52 1.90 -15.44
N PRO A 99 9.05 0.76 -15.97
CA PRO A 99 9.89 -0.41 -16.20
C PRO A 99 10.76 -0.26 -17.45
N GLU A 100 11.84 -1.05 -17.55
CA GLU A 100 12.67 -1.13 -18.74
C GLU A 100 12.02 -1.95 -19.88
N SER A 101 11.14 -2.88 -19.54
CA SER A 101 10.43 -3.72 -20.51
C SER A 101 8.96 -3.93 -20.13
N THR A 102 8.20 -4.57 -21.01
CA THR A 102 6.82 -4.98 -20.77
C THR A 102 6.70 -6.40 -20.22
N ASP A 103 7.81 -7.02 -19.86
CA ASP A 103 7.82 -8.36 -19.29
C ASP A 103 7.10 -8.38 -17.93
N HIS A 104 6.62 -9.56 -17.52
CA HIS A 104 5.91 -9.74 -16.25
C HIS A 104 6.79 -9.33 -15.05
N VAL A 105 8.08 -9.67 -15.08
CA VAL A 105 9.09 -9.17 -14.16
C VAL A 105 10.10 -8.35 -14.96
N ALA A 106 10.32 -7.10 -14.57
CA ALA A 106 11.21 -6.19 -15.28
C ALA A 106 12.06 -5.35 -14.31
N GLU A 107 13.24 -4.93 -14.75
CA GLU A 107 14.01 -3.90 -14.06
C GLU A 107 13.26 -2.56 -14.14
N VAL A 108 13.41 -1.73 -13.11
CA VAL A 108 12.79 -0.41 -13.03
C VAL A 108 13.79 0.65 -13.49
N ARG A 109 13.44 1.37 -14.55
CA ARG A 109 14.22 2.51 -15.05
C ARG A 109 14.10 3.74 -14.17
N THR A 110 12.91 4.00 -13.68
CA THR A 110 12.61 5.19 -12.86
C THR A 110 11.37 4.97 -12.02
N PHE A 111 11.39 5.52 -10.81
CA PHE A 111 10.25 5.65 -9.92
C PHE A 111 9.93 7.13 -9.72
N ARG A 112 8.63 7.51 -9.70
CA ARG A 112 8.19 8.89 -9.43
C ARG A 112 6.94 8.90 -8.59
N GLU A 113 7.02 9.55 -7.42
CA GLU A 113 5.91 9.69 -6.51
C GLU A 113 5.03 10.87 -6.91
N LYS A 114 3.72 10.63 -7.06
CA LYS A 114 2.66 11.63 -7.25
C LYS A 114 2.95 12.73 -8.29
N PRO A 115 3.13 12.37 -9.57
CA PRO A 115 3.32 13.35 -10.64
C PRO A 115 2.02 14.13 -10.90
N THR A 116 2.11 15.22 -11.67
CA THR A 116 0.93 15.90 -12.22
C THR A 116 0.22 15.01 -13.25
N ALA A 117 -1.07 15.26 -13.51
CA ALA A 117 -1.88 14.46 -14.44
C ALA A 117 -1.25 14.37 -15.86
N ASP A 118 -0.74 15.50 -16.39
CA ASP A 118 -0.08 15.54 -17.71
C ASP A 118 1.18 14.66 -17.76
N VAL A 119 1.94 14.60 -16.65
CA VAL A 119 3.13 13.75 -16.53
C VAL A 119 2.72 12.30 -16.35
N ALA A 120 1.65 12.04 -15.59
CA ALA A 120 1.09 10.71 -15.40
C ALA A 120 0.63 10.09 -16.73
N GLU A 121 -0.05 10.87 -17.60
CA GLU A 121 -0.42 10.42 -18.95
C GLU A 121 0.81 10.02 -19.79
N GLN A 122 1.87 10.81 -19.73
CA GLN A 122 3.11 10.50 -20.44
C GLN A 122 3.77 9.21 -19.91
N TYR A 123 3.72 8.97 -18.60
CA TYR A 123 4.24 7.73 -18.00
C TYR A 123 3.42 6.51 -18.40
N ILE A 124 2.09 6.61 -18.37
CA ILE A 124 1.19 5.55 -18.82
C ILE A 124 1.46 5.20 -20.30
N ALA A 125 1.64 6.21 -21.15
CA ALA A 125 1.99 5.99 -22.56
C ALA A 125 3.35 5.29 -22.76
N GLN A 126 4.24 5.31 -21.76
CA GLN A 126 5.51 4.59 -21.73
C GLN A 126 5.41 3.20 -21.06
N GLY A 127 4.21 2.74 -20.70
CA GLY A 127 3.99 1.46 -20.05
C GLY A 127 4.26 1.48 -18.55
N ALA A 128 4.18 2.64 -17.91
CA ALA A 128 4.32 2.77 -16.47
C ALA A 128 3.17 2.08 -15.71
N LEU A 129 3.48 1.62 -14.52
CA LEU A 129 2.56 0.99 -13.58
C LEU A 129 2.36 1.89 -12.37
N TRP A 130 1.22 1.80 -11.70
CA TRP A 130 1.06 2.43 -10.40
C TRP A 130 1.84 1.67 -9.32
N ASN A 131 2.39 2.40 -8.39
CA ASN A 131 2.90 1.85 -7.14
C ASN A 131 1.73 1.58 -6.18
N GLY A 132 1.46 0.31 -5.91
CA GLY A 132 0.42 -0.12 -4.96
C GLY A 132 0.84 -0.03 -3.49
N GLY A 133 2.04 0.49 -3.20
CA GLY A 133 2.58 0.51 -1.83
C GLY A 133 3.00 -0.87 -1.33
N VAL A 134 3.24 -1.81 -2.22
CA VAL A 134 3.66 -3.18 -1.91
C VAL A 134 5.13 -3.34 -2.26
N PHE A 135 5.91 -3.72 -1.26
CA PHE A 135 7.36 -3.82 -1.33
C PHE A 135 7.83 -5.18 -0.82
N ALA A 136 8.74 -5.83 -1.54
CA ALA A 136 9.47 -6.98 -1.04
C ALA A 136 10.97 -6.68 -1.03
N TYR A 137 11.65 -7.06 0.05
CA TYR A 137 13.07 -6.81 0.26
C TYR A 137 13.65 -7.74 1.33
N LYS A 138 14.98 -7.85 1.40
CA LYS A 138 15.66 -8.52 2.51
C LYS A 138 15.74 -7.60 3.72
N LEU A 139 15.46 -8.12 4.91
CA LEU A 139 15.41 -7.34 6.16
C LEU A 139 16.66 -6.47 6.37
N GLY A 140 17.85 -7.01 6.09
CA GLY A 140 19.11 -6.29 6.24
C GLY A 140 19.18 -5.02 5.41
N TYR A 141 18.61 -5.01 4.21
CA TYR A 141 18.58 -3.82 3.35
C TYR A 141 17.84 -2.64 4.02
N VAL A 142 16.67 -2.87 4.59
CA VAL A 142 15.90 -1.80 5.26
C VAL A 142 16.52 -1.42 6.60
N MET A 143 17.17 -2.35 7.32
CA MET A 143 17.98 -2.01 8.49
C MET A 143 19.12 -1.05 8.14
N ASP A 144 19.85 -1.31 7.07
CA ASP A 144 20.91 -0.41 6.59
C ASP A 144 20.35 0.98 6.26
N LYS A 145 19.20 1.05 5.56
CA LYS A 145 18.51 2.31 5.25
C LYS A 145 18.03 3.04 6.52
N ALA A 146 17.59 2.32 7.53
CA ALA A 146 17.21 2.91 8.82
C ALA A 146 18.43 3.53 9.52
N HIS A 147 19.57 2.85 9.52
CA HIS A 147 20.82 3.37 10.08
C HIS A 147 21.42 4.55 9.30
N GLU A 148 21.18 4.65 7.97
CA GLU A 148 21.55 5.84 7.19
C GLU A 148 20.79 7.10 7.64
N LEU A 149 19.56 6.94 8.13
CA LEU A 149 18.67 8.05 8.51
C LEU A 149 18.64 8.34 10.00
N MET A 150 19.04 7.40 10.84
CA MET A 150 19.04 7.53 12.30
C MET A 150 20.07 6.62 12.97
N ASP A 151 20.76 7.16 13.97
CA ASP A 151 21.66 6.38 14.82
C ASP A 151 20.89 5.72 15.96
N PHE A 152 20.84 4.39 15.95
CA PHE A 152 20.26 3.54 17.00
C PHE A 152 21.02 2.22 17.09
N THR A 153 20.95 1.55 18.25
CA THR A 153 21.68 0.30 18.50
C THR A 153 20.84 -0.95 18.32
N ASP A 154 19.56 -0.89 18.64
CA ASP A 154 18.61 -2.00 18.58
C ASP A 154 17.15 -1.51 18.53
N TYR A 155 16.21 -2.44 18.46
CA TYR A 155 14.78 -2.15 18.45
C TYR A 155 14.33 -1.24 19.61
N GLN A 156 14.82 -1.48 20.83
CA GLN A 156 14.38 -0.70 21.99
C GLN A 156 14.89 0.75 21.91
N ASP A 157 16.14 0.94 21.52
CA ASP A 157 16.72 2.27 21.32
C ASP A 157 16.01 3.03 20.19
N LEU A 158 15.69 2.35 19.09
CA LEU A 158 14.88 2.91 17.99
C LEU A 158 13.48 3.29 18.47
N PHE A 159 12.82 2.44 19.26
CA PHE A 159 11.51 2.69 19.83
C PHE A 159 11.51 3.93 20.75
N ASP A 160 12.51 4.04 21.62
CA ASP A 160 12.65 5.16 22.57
C ASP A 160 12.95 6.49 21.88
N LYS A 161 13.66 6.45 20.74
CA LYS A 161 13.99 7.62 19.91
C LYS A 161 12.99 7.89 18.77
N TYR A 162 11.95 7.08 18.64
CA TYR A 162 11.06 7.07 17.47
C TYR A 162 10.45 8.43 17.14
N ASP A 163 10.13 9.22 18.14
CA ASP A 163 9.56 10.56 17.99
C ASP A 163 10.54 11.58 17.38
N THR A 164 11.83 11.26 17.35
CA THR A 164 12.88 12.08 16.73
C THR A 164 13.12 11.73 15.26
N MET A 165 12.61 10.58 14.79
CA MET A 165 12.74 10.19 13.38
C MET A 165 12.09 11.21 12.45
N LYS A 166 12.70 11.42 11.31
CA LYS A 166 12.11 12.26 10.24
C LYS A 166 10.79 11.62 9.78
N LYS A 167 9.74 12.44 9.71
CA LYS A 167 8.47 12.04 9.12
C LYS A 167 8.62 11.96 7.60
N ILE A 168 8.65 10.76 7.03
CA ILE A 168 8.86 10.52 5.60
C ILE A 168 8.25 9.17 5.19
N SER A 169 7.67 9.10 3.98
CA SER A 169 7.19 7.82 3.44
C SER A 169 8.34 6.93 2.98
N PHE A 170 8.07 5.62 2.87
CA PHE A 170 9.01 4.64 2.32
C PHE A 170 9.35 4.95 0.85
N ASP A 171 8.38 5.41 0.10
CA ASP A 171 8.55 5.81 -1.30
C ASP A 171 9.60 6.89 -1.45
N TYR A 172 9.47 7.99 -0.68
CA TYR A 172 10.43 9.10 -0.70
C TYR A 172 11.77 8.77 -0.04
N ALA A 173 11.77 7.96 1.01
CA ALA A 173 13.00 7.65 1.73
C ALA A 173 13.86 6.60 1.00
N VAL A 174 13.23 5.65 0.32
CA VAL A 174 13.89 4.48 -0.25
C VAL A 174 13.64 4.35 -1.75
N ALA A 175 12.38 4.17 -2.20
CA ALA A 175 12.09 3.77 -3.56
C ALA A 175 12.54 4.80 -4.62
N GLU A 176 12.42 6.12 -4.36
CA GLU A 176 12.88 7.16 -5.30
C GLU A 176 14.40 7.24 -5.46
N HIS A 177 15.14 6.70 -4.49
CA HIS A 177 16.61 6.80 -4.45
C HIS A 177 17.31 5.47 -4.76
N GLU A 178 16.55 4.38 -4.82
CA GLU A 178 17.11 3.07 -5.13
C GLU A 178 17.25 2.87 -6.64
N SER A 179 18.37 2.31 -7.05
CA SER A 179 18.68 2.05 -8.47
C SER A 179 18.51 0.59 -8.85
N LYS A 180 18.53 -0.33 -7.89
CA LYS A 180 18.37 -1.77 -8.08
C LYS A 180 16.96 -2.21 -7.70
N ILE A 181 16.01 -1.87 -8.55
CA ILE A 181 14.59 -2.19 -8.32
C ILE A 181 14.10 -3.10 -9.45
N GLN A 182 13.34 -4.12 -9.08
CA GLN A 182 12.50 -4.88 -10.01
C GLN A 182 11.02 -4.63 -9.73
N VAL A 183 10.19 -4.80 -10.74
CA VAL A 183 8.73 -4.75 -10.62
C VAL A 183 8.14 -6.06 -11.12
N VAL A 184 7.17 -6.57 -10.37
CA VAL A 184 6.27 -7.66 -10.77
C VAL A 184 4.94 -7.03 -11.15
N ARG A 185 4.46 -7.28 -12.39
CA ARG A 185 3.21 -6.73 -12.90
C ARG A 185 2.01 -7.45 -12.31
N PHE A 186 1.04 -6.69 -11.82
CA PHE A 186 -0.26 -7.18 -11.41
C PHE A 186 -1.35 -6.54 -12.27
N ALA A 187 -2.04 -7.36 -13.04
CA ALA A 187 -3.13 -6.93 -13.94
C ALA A 187 -4.53 -7.23 -13.39
N GLY A 188 -4.62 -7.73 -12.16
CA GLY A 188 -5.88 -8.03 -11.50
C GLY A 188 -6.56 -6.79 -10.91
N MET A 189 -7.74 -7.00 -10.34
CA MET A 189 -8.50 -5.92 -9.73
C MET A 189 -7.82 -5.44 -8.44
N TRP A 190 -7.53 -4.14 -8.41
CA TRP A 190 -6.99 -3.43 -7.27
C TRP A 190 -7.62 -2.03 -7.19
N LYS A 191 -8.17 -1.66 -6.05
CA LYS A 191 -8.73 -0.34 -5.79
C LYS A 191 -8.37 0.17 -4.41
N ASP A 192 -7.88 1.40 -4.35
CA ASP A 192 -7.82 2.18 -3.12
C ASP A 192 -9.21 2.79 -2.86
N LEU A 193 -9.89 2.33 -1.81
CA LEU A 193 -11.22 2.81 -1.40
C LEU A 193 -11.16 4.08 -0.52
N GLY A 194 -10.08 4.84 -0.59
CA GLY A 194 -9.86 6.04 0.23
C GLY A 194 -10.80 7.22 -0.05
N THR A 195 -11.69 7.12 -1.03
CA THR A 195 -12.70 8.15 -1.34
C THR A 195 -14.06 7.53 -1.58
N TRP A 196 -15.13 8.34 -1.38
CA TRP A 196 -16.50 7.91 -1.67
C TRP A 196 -16.67 7.48 -3.14
N ASN A 197 -16.02 8.15 -4.08
CA ASN A 197 -16.07 7.78 -5.49
C ASN A 197 -15.51 6.38 -5.74
N THR A 198 -14.31 6.11 -5.24
CA THR A 198 -13.68 4.78 -5.43
C THR A 198 -14.42 3.67 -4.70
N LEU A 199 -15.04 3.98 -3.55
CA LEU A 199 -15.91 3.04 -2.83
C LEU A 199 -17.18 2.74 -3.63
N THR A 200 -17.90 3.76 -4.10
CA THR A 200 -19.16 3.58 -4.84
C THR A 200 -18.94 2.90 -6.21
N GLU A 201 -17.80 3.13 -6.86
CA GLU A 201 -17.41 2.40 -8.07
C GLU A 201 -17.12 0.90 -7.82
N ALA A 202 -16.83 0.52 -6.58
CA ALA A 202 -16.57 -0.85 -6.19
C ALA A 202 -17.83 -1.57 -5.63
N MET A 203 -18.91 -0.83 -5.41
CA MET A 203 -20.16 -1.40 -4.92
C MET A 203 -20.91 -2.13 -6.04
N ASP A 204 -21.34 -3.36 -5.79
CA ASP A 204 -22.19 -4.14 -6.72
C ASP A 204 -23.61 -3.59 -6.77
N GLU A 205 -24.08 -3.00 -5.66
CA GLU A 205 -25.44 -2.46 -5.52
C GLU A 205 -25.40 -0.98 -5.06
N SER A 206 -26.33 -0.18 -5.56
CA SER A 206 -26.46 1.23 -5.15
C SER A 206 -27.00 1.42 -3.74
N ILE A 207 -27.51 0.37 -3.10
CA ILE A 207 -28.13 0.42 -1.78
C ILE A 207 -27.58 -0.67 -0.90
N ILE A 208 -26.98 -0.28 0.23
CA ILE A 208 -26.66 -1.16 1.35
C ILE A 208 -27.56 -0.79 2.52
N GLY A 209 -28.29 -1.78 3.07
CA GLY A 209 -29.21 -1.58 4.18
C GLY A 209 -30.63 -1.17 3.72
N LYS A 210 -31.35 -0.45 4.59
CA LYS A 210 -32.76 -0.08 4.37
C LYS A 210 -32.83 1.25 3.58
N GLY A 211 -33.04 1.17 2.27
CA GLY A 211 -33.13 2.35 1.42
C GLY A 211 -33.97 2.12 0.16
N GLU A 212 -34.42 3.22 -0.45
CA GLU A 212 -35.11 3.21 -1.73
C GLU A 212 -34.75 4.47 -2.53
N LEU A 213 -34.53 4.29 -3.83
CA LEU A 213 -34.26 5.36 -4.80
C LEU A 213 -35.44 5.45 -5.78
N ASN A 214 -35.92 6.66 -6.05
CA ASN A 214 -36.91 6.81 -7.13
C ASN A 214 -36.21 6.89 -8.50
N ASP A 215 -37.01 6.76 -9.57
CA ASP A 215 -36.56 6.75 -10.98
C ASP A 215 -35.92 8.07 -11.46
N LYS A 216 -35.99 9.13 -10.66
CA LYS A 216 -35.33 10.42 -10.94
C LYS A 216 -33.97 10.57 -10.32
N CYS A 217 -33.50 9.57 -9.55
CA CYS A 217 -32.15 9.54 -9.01
C CYS A 217 -31.14 9.02 -10.03
N SER A 218 -29.94 9.59 -10.06
CA SER A 218 -28.82 9.10 -10.86
C SER A 218 -27.50 9.26 -10.13
N GLY A 219 -26.62 8.23 -10.16
CA GLY A 219 -25.35 8.27 -9.42
C GLY A 219 -25.51 8.37 -7.90
N VAL A 220 -26.64 7.86 -7.36
CA VAL A 220 -26.94 7.93 -5.94
C VAL A 220 -26.65 6.58 -5.28
N HIS A 221 -25.90 6.61 -4.18
CA HIS A 221 -25.64 5.42 -3.35
C HIS A 221 -26.13 5.67 -1.94
N ILE A 222 -26.77 4.66 -1.36
CA ILE A 222 -27.24 4.66 0.03
C ILE A 222 -26.45 3.62 0.79
N ILE A 223 -25.76 4.03 1.88
CA ILE A 223 -25.07 3.13 2.83
C ILE A 223 -25.70 3.38 4.20
N ASN A 224 -26.75 2.63 4.50
CA ASN A 224 -27.56 2.84 5.70
C ASN A 224 -27.38 1.70 6.71
N GLU A 225 -26.62 1.95 7.76
CA GLU A 225 -26.43 1.04 8.88
C GLU A 225 -27.48 1.23 10.00
N MET A 226 -28.41 2.16 9.82
CA MET A 226 -29.45 2.47 10.81
C MET A 226 -30.73 1.64 10.57
N ASP A 227 -31.53 1.49 11.62
CA ASP A 227 -32.83 0.81 11.51
C ASP A 227 -33.92 1.64 10.80
N VAL A 228 -33.71 2.94 10.66
CA VAL A 228 -34.64 3.85 9.99
C VAL A 228 -34.40 3.81 8.49
N PRO A 229 -35.45 3.57 7.64
CA PRO A 229 -35.29 3.54 6.21
C PRO A 229 -34.99 4.94 5.61
N VAL A 230 -34.19 4.95 4.54
CA VAL A 230 -33.87 6.15 3.77
C VAL A 230 -34.63 6.11 2.45
N LEU A 231 -35.37 7.16 2.11
CA LEU A 231 -35.97 7.37 0.79
C LEU A 231 -35.30 8.58 0.12
N ALA A 232 -34.65 8.36 -1.01
CA ALA A 232 -34.04 9.42 -1.81
C ALA A 232 -34.84 9.68 -3.08
N MET A 233 -35.09 10.96 -3.40
CA MET A 233 -35.92 11.37 -4.53
C MET A 233 -35.27 12.51 -5.31
N GLY A 234 -35.01 12.30 -6.61
CA GLY A 234 -34.52 13.34 -7.53
C GLY A 234 -33.12 13.85 -7.18
N LEU A 235 -32.27 13.03 -6.57
CA LEU A 235 -30.88 13.34 -6.23
C LEU A 235 -29.95 12.87 -7.35
N HIS A 236 -28.79 13.54 -7.47
CA HIS A 236 -27.78 13.22 -8.46
C HIS A 236 -26.39 13.24 -7.83
N ASP A 237 -25.57 12.23 -8.14
CA ASP A 237 -24.14 12.12 -7.78
C ASP A 237 -23.87 12.35 -6.28
N VAL A 238 -24.56 11.61 -5.41
CA VAL A 238 -24.51 11.75 -3.96
C VAL A 238 -24.43 10.40 -3.25
N VAL A 239 -23.72 10.35 -2.15
CA VAL A 239 -23.70 9.23 -1.20
C VAL A 239 -24.43 9.65 0.09
N ILE A 240 -25.32 8.79 0.59
CA ILE A 240 -26.14 9.00 1.79
C ILE A 240 -25.81 7.94 2.81
#